data_0d2194e73a607561d20fbf539b03318b
#
_entry.id   0d2194e73a607561d20fbf539b03318b
#
_cell.length_a   1.000
_cell.length_b   1.000
_cell.length_c   1.000
_cell.angle_alpha   90.00
_cell.angle_beta   90.00
_cell.angle_gamma   90.00
#
_symmetry.space_group_name_H-M   'P 1'
#
loop_
_entity.id
_entity.type
_entity.pdbx_description
1 polymer ?
#
loop_
_entity_poly.entity_id
_entity_poly.type
_entity_poly.pdbx_seq_one_letter_code
_entity_poly.pdbx_strand_id
1 'polypeptide(L)'
;SSSDQQTFQAGLASFVGEARLLAQFDHPSLVKVFRFWEANNTAYMVMPLYSGITFKQARAQMRTPPPEAWLRKVLWSVLGALRVLHDGKTLHRDISPDNIFLQDYGPPVLLDLGAARHAINDQGRQHTAVLKVNYAPIEQYSETDDDLRQGPWSDLYSLAAVVHGCLCNDTPLPATLRSIRDRMVPFPRIAKTVKRQFGVEYSPAFVAAVTQALSLRPDDRPQSIDAFLQAMEMVSAPEGIDGFDFRADLGDIWVEPAD
;
A
#
# COMPACT_ATOMS: atom_id res chain seq x y z
N SER A 1 14.73 22.30 -25.54
CA SER A 1 13.95 21.96 -26.73
C SER A 1 12.45 21.98 -26.40
N SER A 2 11.58 22.01 -27.40
CA SER A 2 10.12 22.01 -27.17
C SER A 2 9.64 20.74 -26.49
N SER A 3 10.32 19.61 -26.73
CA SER A 3 9.99 18.32 -26.07
C SER A 3 10.33 18.35 -24.58
N ASP A 4 11.42 19.01 -24.18
CA ASP A 4 11.81 19.13 -22.77
C ASP A 4 10.84 20.03 -22.01
N GLN A 5 10.34 21.10 -22.64
CA GLN A 5 9.32 21.97 -22.05
C GLN A 5 7.98 21.23 -21.87
N GLN A 6 7.59 20.43 -22.85
CA GLN A 6 6.36 19.62 -22.75
C GLN A 6 6.45 18.59 -21.63
N THR A 7 7.61 17.93 -21.48
CA THR A 7 7.85 16.97 -20.39
C THR A 7 7.83 17.66 -19.04
N PHE A 8 8.44 18.85 -18.92
CA PHE A 8 8.42 19.63 -17.70
C PHE A 8 6.99 20.08 -17.32
N GLN A 9 6.22 20.58 -18.30
CA GLN A 9 4.84 21.00 -18.06
C GLN A 9 3.94 19.82 -17.69
N ALA A 10 4.13 18.66 -18.28
CA ALA A 10 3.41 17.45 -17.92
C ALA A 10 3.72 17.02 -16.47
N GLY A 11 4.99 17.07 -16.05
CA GLY A 11 5.40 16.79 -14.68
C GLY A 11 4.82 17.78 -13.68
N LEU A 12 4.79 19.07 -14.03
CA LEU A 12 4.20 20.11 -13.22
C LEU A 12 2.68 19.92 -13.05
N ALA A 13 1.98 19.64 -14.16
CA ALA A 13 0.55 19.38 -14.13
C ALA A 13 0.20 18.17 -13.25
N SER A 14 1.05 17.14 -13.27
CA SER A 14 0.93 15.96 -12.42
C SER A 14 1.07 16.29 -10.95
N PHE A 15 2.12 17.02 -10.60
CA PHE A 15 2.36 17.45 -9.23
C PHE A 15 1.17 18.24 -8.67
N VAL A 16 0.66 19.18 -9.46
CA VAL A 16 -0.52 19.99 -9.09
C VAL A 16 -1.77 19.12 -8.98
N GLY A 17 -1.97 18.18 -9.91
CA GLY A 17 -3.07 17.24 -9.87
C GLY A 17 -3.05 16.36 -8.63
N GLU A 18 -1.90 15.82 -8.25
CA GLU A 18 -1.71 15.04 -7.05
C GLU A 18 -1.98 15.87 -5.78
N ALA A 19 -1.41 17.08 -5.71
CA ALA A 19 -1.63 17.98 -4.57
C ALA A 19 -3.10 18.35 -4.42
N ARG A 20 -3.78 18.64 -5.52
CA ARG A 20 -5.21 18.96 -5.53
C ARG A 20 -6.05 17.78 -5.09
N LEU A 21 -5.71 16.58 -5.53
CA LEU A 21 -6.39 15.35 -5.14
C LEU A 21 -6.20 15.06 -3.66
N LEU A 22 -4.97 15.13 -3.14
CA LEU A 22 -4.65 14.94 -1.74
C LEU A 22 -5.35 15.96 -0.83
N ALA A 23 -5.47 17.22 -1.29
CA ALA A 23 -6.12 18.28 -0.53
C ALA A 23 -7.63 18.04 -0.31
N GLN A 24 -8.26 17.18 -1.12
CA GLN A 24 -9.67 16.84 -1.00
C GLN A 24 -9.97 15.86 0.14
N PHE A 25 -8.97 15.13 0.60
CA PHE A 25 -9.15 14.04 1.56
C PHE A 25 -8.54 14.39 2.90
N ASP A 26 -9.23 14.01 3.97
CA ASP A 26 -8.76 14.20 5.34
C ASP A 26 -8.92 12.90 6.12
N HIS A 27 -7.80 12.29 6.49
CA HIS A 27 -7.75 11.10 7.32
C HIS A 27 -6.40 11.02 8.03
N PRO A 28 -6.34 10.62 9.32
CA PRO A 28 -5.09 10.54 10.07
C PRO A 28 -4.02 9.64 9.44
N SER A 29 -4.43 8.65 8.65
CA SER A 29 -3.53 7.69 8.01
C SER A 29 -3.35 7.94 6.51
N LEU A 30 -3.76 9.09 6.01
CA LEU A 30 -3.52 9.53 4.65
C LEU A 30 -2.67 10.79 4.68
N VAL A 31 -1.62 10.82 3.83
CA VAL A 31 -0.77 12.01 3.71
C VAL A 31 -1.62 13.24 3.43
N LYS A 32 -1.35 14.33 4.16
CA LYS A 32 -2.14 15.56 4.11
C LYS A 32 -1.40 16.64 3.34
N VAL A 33 -2.12 17.39 2.50
CA VAL A 33 -1.63 18.60 1.86
C VAL A 33 -2.35 19.78 2.49
N PHE A 34 -1.61 20.64 3.21
CA PHE A 34 -2.18 21.83 3.83
C PHE A 34 -2.42 22.94 2.82
N ARG A 35 -1.52 23.08 1.85
CA ARG A 35 -1.53 24.16 0.89
C ARG A 35 -0.69 23.78 -0.33
N PHE A 36 -1.14 24.19 -1.51
CA PHE A 36 -0.34 24.10 -2.73
C PHE A 36 -0.60 25.33 -3.61
N TRP A 37 0.41 25.70 -4.42
CA TRP A 37 0.29 26.80 -5.38
C TRP A 37 1.36 26.70 -6.46
N GLU A 38 1.15 27.42 -7.56
CA GLU A 38 2.13 27.59 -8.63
C GLU A 38 2.76 28.98 -8.55
N ALA A 39 4.07 29.06 -8.77
CA ALA A 39 4.81 30.32 -8.86
C ALA A 39 6.09 30.08 -9.69
N ASN A 40 6.43 31.02 -10.58
CA ASN A 40 7.66 30.99 -11.38
C ASN A 40 7.87 29.67 -12.15
N ASN A 41 6.82 29.14 -12.78
CA ASN A 41 6.81 27.84 -13.48
C ASN A 41 7.19 26.64 -12.59
N THR A 42 6.96 26.77 -11.27
CA THR A 42 7.20 25.72 -10.28
C THR A 42 5.96 25.57 -9.41
N ALA A 43 5.71 24.36 -8.94
CA ALA A 43 4.64 24.11 -7.98
C ALA A 43 5.24 23.85 -6.61
N TYR A 44 4.52 24.32 -5.58
CA TYR A 44 4.89 24.19 -4.19
C TYR A 44 3.77 23.51 -3.42
N MET A 45 4.14 22.65 -2.50
CA MET A 45 3.20 21.91 -1.67
C MET A 45 3.67 21.96 -0.21
N VAL A 46 2.78 22.33 0.70
CA VAL A 46 3.05 22.30 2.13
C VAL A 46 2.40 21.08 2.75
N MET A 47 3.20 20.25 3.37
CA MET A 47 2.79 19.00 3.99
C MET A 47 3.30 18.93 5.43
N PRO A 48 2.69 18.09 6.30
CA PRO A 48 3.31 17.78 7.58
C PRO A 48 4.69 17.15 7.39
N LEU A 49 5.59 17.47 8.31
CA LEU A 49 6.86 16.75 8.41
C LEU A 49 6.62 15.50 9.27
N TYR A 50 6.62 14.34 8.64
CA TYR A 50 6.47 13.07 9.33
C TYR A 50 7.82 12.58 9.85
N SER A 51 7.85 12.17 11.12
CA SER A 51 9.01 11.54 11.74
C SER A 51 8.76 10.04 11.91
N GLY A 52 9.68 9.24 11.44
CA GLY A 52 9.56 7.78 11.51
C GLY A 52 10.30 7.10 10.36
N ILE A 53 9.85 5.92 9.99
CA ILE A 53 10.45 5.11 8.92
C ILE A 53 9.36 4.44 8.08
N THR A 54 9.73 3.98 6.90
CA THR A 54 8.82 3.21 6.05
C THR A 54 8.60 1.79 6.61
N PHE A 55 7.51 1.17 6.22
CA PHE A 55 7.24 -0.24 6.52
C PHE A 55 8.39 -1.14 6.05
N LYS A 56 8.97 -0.85 4.88
CA LYS A 56 10.11 -1.57 4.34
C LYS A 56 11.31 -1.50 5.29
N GLN A 57 11.65 -0.31 5.77
CA GLN A 57 12.74 -0.11 6.72
C GLN A 57 12.46 -0.80 8.05
N ALA A 58 11.23 -0.71 8.54
CA ALA A 58 10.84 -1.37 9.79
C ALA A 58 10.98 -2.88 9.70
N ARG A 59 10.52 -3.49 8.59
CA ARG A 59 10.63 -4.94 8.42
C ARG A 59 12.09 -5.43 8.46
N ALA A 60 13.00 -4.64 7.91
CA ALA A 60 14.44 -4.96 7.93
C ALA A 60 15.01 -4.97 9.36
N GLN A 61 14.37 -4.30 10.31
CA GLN A 61 14.78 -4.23 11.72
C GLN A 61 14.05 -5.23 12.62
N MET A 62 13.34 -6.18 12.04
CA MET A 62 12.62 -7.22 12.79
C MET A 62 13.37 -8.54 12.77
N ARG A 63 13.53 -9.16 13.95
CA ARG A 63 14.16 -10.49 14.07
C ARG A 63 13.32 -11.58 13.45
N THR A 64 12.01 -11.44 13.55
CA THR A 64 10.99 -12.37 13.04
C THR A 64 9.92 -11.59 12.31
N PRO A 65 9.07 -12.24 11.50
CA PRO A 65 7.86 -11.59 11.04
C PRO A 65 7.04 -11.05 12.21
N PRO A 66 6.34 -9.92 12.05
CA PRO A 66 5.58 -9.32 13.15
C PRO A 66 4.35 -10.17 13.51
N PRO A 67 3.86 -10.07 14.76
CA PRO A 67 2.66 -10.77 15.16
C PRO A 67 1.42 -10.20 14.47
N GLU A 68 0.37 -11.01 14.38
CA GLU A 68 -0.89 -10.63 13.73
C GLU A 68 -1.49 -9.37 14.35
N ALA A 69 -1.45 -9.21 15.66
CA ALA A 69 -2.00 -8.04 16.35
C ALA A 69 -1.34 -6.74 15.85
N TRP A 70 -0.04 -6.77 15.61
CA TRP A 70 0.69 -5.63 15.05
C TRP A 70 0.28 -5.35 13.61
N LEU A 71 0.20 -6.39 12.79
CA LEU A 71 -0.24 -6.27 11.40
C LEU A 71 -1.67 -5.74 11.29
N ARG A 72 -2.57 -6.19 12.17
CA ARG A 72 -3.96 -5.72 12.18
C ARG A 72 -4.06 -4.23 12.46
N LYS A 73 -3.21 -3.69 13.34
CA LYS A 73 -3.17 -2.25 13.62
C LYS A 73 -2.71 -1.46 12.40
N VAL A 74 -1.67 -1.92 11.72
CA VAL A 74 -1.21 -1.26 10.47
C VAL A 74 -2.29 -1.33 9.40
N LEU A 75 -2.88 -2.51 9.19
CA LEU A 75 -3.92 -2.72 8.18
C LEU A 75 -5.17 -1.88 8.46
N TRP A 76 -5.60 -1.80 9.70
CA TRP A 76 -6.75 -0.98 10.08
C TRP A 76 -6.55 0.48 9.66
N SER A 77 -5.39 1.03 9.97
CA SER A 77 -5.05 2.41 9.65
C SER A 77 -5.00 2.65 8.14
N VAL A 78 -4.30 1.78 7.40
CA VAL A 78 -4.19 1.89 5.94
C VAL A 78 -5.53 1.69 5.26
N LEU A 79 -6.32 0.72 5.70
CA LEU A 79 -7.66 0.47 5.16
C LEU A 79 -8.61 1.64 5.43
N GLY A 80 -8.47 2.32 6.57
CA GLY A 80 -9.22 3.55 6.85
C GLY A 80 -8.89 4.66 5.85
N ALA A 81 -7.61 4.86 5.54
CA ALA A 81 -7.18 5.82 4.51
C ALA A 81 -7.71 5.44 3.13
N LEU A 82 -7.62 4.16 2.76
CA LEU A 82 -8.16 3.66 1.50
C LEU A 82 -9.67 3.82 1.39
N ARG A 83 -10.40 3.65 2.49
CA ARG A 83 -11.86 3.86 2.50
C ARG A 83 -12.21 5.29 2.11
N VAL A 84 -11.50 6.26 2.66
CA VAL A 84 -11.73 7.68 2.32
C VAL A 84 -11.47 7.92 0.83
N LEU A 85 -10.39 7.37 0.28
CA LEU A 85 -10.09 7.46 -1.15
C LEU A 85 -11.17 6.79 -2.00
N HIS A 86 -11.55 5.56 -1.67
CA HIS A 86 -12.52 4.78 -2.44
C HIS A 86 -13.91 5.42 -2.40
N ASP A 87 -14.33 5.96 -1.26
CA ASP A 87 -15.59 6.69 -1.14
C ASP A 87 -15.59 7.94 -2.03
N GLY A 88 -14.41 8.56 -2.21
CA GLY A 88 -14.20 9.66 -3.15
C GLY A 88 -13.93 9.21 -4.59
N LYS A 89 -14.24 7.96 -4.95
CA LYS A 89 -14.06 7.39 -6.31
C LYS A 89 -12.61 7.45 -6.78
N THR A 90 -11.67 7.34 -5.86
CA THR A 90 -10.24 7.40 -6.12
C THR A 90 -9.58 6.10 -5.67
N LEU A 91 -8.70 5.55 -6.51
CA LEU A 91 -7.84 4.42 -6.16
C LEU A 91 -6.44 4.93 -5.86
N HIS A 92 -5.75 4.28 -4.95
CA HIS A 92 -4.36 4.65 -4.62
C HIS A 92 -3.39 4.25 -5.73
N ARG A 93 -3.42 2.98 -6.16
CA ARG A 93 -2.66 2.38 -7.27
C ARG A 93 -1.14 2.24 -7.06
N ASP A 94 -0.62 2.61 -5.91
CA ASP A 94 0.82 2.54 -5.65
C ASP A 94 1.14 2.08 -4.22
N ILE A 95 0.36 1.16 -3.69
CA ILE A 95 0.58 0.62 -2.35
C ILE A 95 1.79 -0.32 -2.39
N SER A 96 2.78 -0.04 -1.56
CA SER A 96 3.98 -0.84 -1.38
C SER A 96 4.56 -0.57 0.01
N PRO A 97 5.52 -1.37 0.47
CA PRO A 97 6.18 -1.12 1.77
C PRO A 97 6.89 0.24 1.85
N ASP A 98 7.28 0.82 0.71
CA ASP A 98 7.88 2.16 0.67
C ASP A 98 6.88 3.27 0.92
N ASN A 99 5.60 3.03 0.65
CA ASN A 99 4.53 4.02 0.73
C ASN A 99 3.66 3.89 1.98
N ILE A 100 4.00 2.99 2.87
CA ILE A 100 3.41 2.90 4.20
C ILE A 100 4.44 3.41 5.19
N PHE A 101 4.15 4.53 5.83
CA PHE A 101 5.05 5.21 6.74
C PHE A 101 4.63 4.99 8.18
N LEU A 102 5.54 4.50 9.01
CA LEU A 102 5.31 4.26 10.42
C LEU A 102 5.84 5.44 11.21
N GLN A 103 4.91 6.26 11.74
CA GLN A 103 5.25 7.44 12.50
C GLN A 103 5.79 7.08 13.87
N ASP A 104 6.77 7.87 14.34
CA ASP A 104 7.22 7.79 15.74
C ASP A 104 6.09 8.16 16.70
N TYR A 105 5.25 9.12 16.31
CA TYR A 105 4.10 9.58 17.07
C TYR A 105 2.88 9.68 16.17
N GLY A 106 1.97 8.74 16.29
CA GLY A 106 0.75 8.71 15.50
C GLY A 106 0.55 7.39 14.75
N PRO A 107 -0.55 7.28 14.01
CA PRO A 107 -0.86 6.07 13.25
C PRO A 107 0.05 5.93 12.02
N PRO A 108 0.13 4.74 11.43
CA PRO A 108 0.71 4.57 10.10
C PRO A 108 0.06 5.49 9.08
N VAL A 109 0.83 6.01 8.15
CA VAL A 109 0.38 6.95 7.12
C VAL A 109 0.65 6.36 5.75
N LEU A 110 -0.38 6.33 4.91
CA LEU A 110 -0.26 5.97 3.51
C LEU A 110 0.22 7.20 2.73
N LEU A 111 1.42 7.08 2.17
CA LEU A 111 2.05 8.13 1.38
C LEU A 111 1.64 8.00 -0.07
N ASP A 112 1.86 9.08 -0.83
CA ASP A 112 1.92 9.08 -2.28
C ASP A 112 0.69 8.46 -2.98
N LEU A 113 0.07 9.21 -3.88
CA LEU A 113 -1.04 8.73 -4.69
C LEU A 113 -0.56 8.42 -6.11
N GLY A 114 -0.54 7.13 -6.47
CA GLY A 114 -0.24 6.70 -7.83
C GLY A 114 -1.27 7.16 -8.86
N ALA A 115 -2.49 7.53 -8.41
CA ALA A 115 -3.57 7.97 -9.30
C ALA A 115 -3.19 9.17 -10.17
N ALA A 116 -2.50 10.16 -9.60
CA ALA A 116 -2.07 11.33 -10.35
C ALA A 116 -0.96 11.01 -11.35
N ARG A 117 -0.10 10.04 -11.06
CA ARG A 117 0.92 9.57 -12.00
C ARG A 117 0.30 8.84 -13.19
N HIS A 118 -0.78 8.09 -12.96
CA HIS A 118 -1.50 7.38 -14.01
C HIS A 118 -2.23 8.33 -14.97
N ALA A 119 -2.78 9.43 -14.47
CA ALA A 119 -3.43 10.44 -15.30
C ALA A 119 -2.48 11.07 -16.31
N ILE A 120 -1.16 11.11 -16.03
CA ILE A 120 -0.15 11.59 -16.96
C ILE A 120 0.20 10.54 -17.99
N ASN A 121 0.26 9.28 -17.58
CA ASN A 121 0.58 8.19 -18.49
C ASN A 121 -0.50 8.01 -19.56
N ASP A 122 -1.75 8.33 -19.24
CA ASP A 122 -2.85 8.34 -20.21
C ASP A 122 -2.67 9.43 -21.30
N GLN A 123 -1.91 10.49 -21.00
CA GLN A 123 -1.66 11.59 -21.93
C GLN A 123 -0.29 11.51 -22.64
N GLY A 124 0.62 10.71 -22.14
CA GLY A 124 1.96 10.58 -22.69
C GLY A 124 2.48 9.15 -22.61
N ARG A 125 2.38 8.42 -23.71
CA ARG A 125 2.74 7.00 -23.88
C ARG A 125 4.18 6.62 -23.54
N GLN A 126 4.97 7.43 -22.86
CA GLN A 126 6.41 7.19 -22.72
C GLN A 126 6.99 7.32 -21.31
N HIS A 127 6.21 7.70 -20.33
CA HIS A 127 6.69 7.63 -18.96
C HIS A 127 6.06 6.42 -18.31
N THR A 128 6.77 5.30 -18.37
CA THR A 128 6.56 4.20 -17.48
C THR A 128 6.48 4.77 -16.07
N ALA A 129 5.24 4.95 -15.56
CA ALA A 129 5.07 4.95 -14.13
C ALA A 129 5.88 3.75 -13.67
N VAL A 130 6.82 3.97 -12.76
CA VAL A 130 7.53 2.85 -12.15
C VAL A 130 6.49 2.13 -11.32
N LEU A 131 5.72 1.25 -11.98
CA LEU A 131 4.86 0.32 -11.29
C LEU A 131 5.75 -0.44 -10.31
N LYS A 132 5.34 -0.49 -9.07
CA LYS A 132 5.96 -1.37 -8.08
C LYS A 132 5.60 -2.80 -8.46
N VAL A 133 6.35 -3.35 -9.42
CA VAL A 133 6.01 -4.60 -10.14
C VAL A 133 5.65 -5.77 -9.24
N ASN A 134 6.24 -5.84 -8.04
CA ASN A 134 5.97 -6.93 -7.10
C ASN A 134 4.62 -6.76 -6.36
N TYR A 135 4.04 -5.55 -6.36
CA TYR A 135 2.84 -5.21 -5.60
C TYR A 135 1.65 -4.85 -6.48
N ALA A 136 1.88 -4.51 -7.75
CA ALA A 136 0.83 -4.12 -8.67
C ALA A 136 0.02 -5.32 -9.14
N PRO A 137 -1.34 -5.26 -9.10
CA PRO A 137 -2.17 -6.32 -9.63
C PRO A 137 -2.15 -6.33 -11.15
N ILE A 138 -2.55 -7.47 -11.74
CA ILE A 138 -2.48 -7.70 -13.19
C ILE A 138 -3.30 -6.68 -14.00
N GLU A 139 -4.42 -6.22 -13.48
CA GLU A 139 -5.30 -5.26 -14.15
C GLU A 139 -4.67 -3.87 -14.33
N GLN A 140 -3.58 -3.56 -13.63
CA GLN A 140 -2.85 -2.29 -13.83
C GLN A 140 -1.96 -2.32 -15.08
N TYR A 141 -1.72 -3.47 -15.67
CA TYR A 141 -0.90 -3.62 -16.87
C TYR A 141 -1.71 -3.62 -18.16
N SER A 142 -3.03 -3.79 -18.08
CA SER A 142 -3.90 -3.92 -19.26
C SER A 142 -5.03 -2.90 -19.21
N GLU A 143 -4.99 -1.93 -20.14
CA GLU A 143 -6.04 -0.93 -20.28
C GLU A 143 -7.17 -1.36 -21.20
N THR A 144 -7.00 -2.49 -21.91
CA THR A 144 -7.87 -2.87 -23.03
C THR A 144 -8.70 -4.12 -22.78
N ASP A 145 -8.49 -4.83 -21.66
CA ASP A 145 -9.23 -6.03 -21.35
C ASP A 145 -10.39 -5.69 -20.40
N ASP A 146 -11.63 -5.75 -20.92
CA ASP A 146 -12.85 -5.47 -20.16
C ASP A 146 -13.05 -6.42 -18.97
N ASP A 147 -12.40 -7.60 -18.99
CA ASP A 147 -12.46 -8.57 -17.89
C ASP A 147 -11.50 -8.23 -16.74
N LEU A 148 -10.57 -7.29 -16.96
CA LEU A 148 -9.55 -6.91 -15.98
C LEU A 148 -9.70 -5.44 -15.59
N ARG A 149 -10.79 -5.11 -14.92
CA ARG A 149 -11.06 -3.74 -14.45
C ARG A 149 -10.34 -3.44 -13.15
N GLN A 150 -9.84 -2.22 -13.01
CA GLN A 150 -9.36 -1.68 -11.76
C GLN A 150 -10.53 -1.27 -10.86
N GLY A 151 -10.35 -1.43 -9.56
CA GLY A 151 -11.33 -1.07 -8.56
C GLY A 151 -10.74 -1.19 -7.15
N PRO A 152 -11.56 -1.09 -6.11
CA PRO A 152 -11.11 -1.27 -4.72
C PRO A 152 -10.29 -2.54 -4.51
N TRP A 153 -10.67 -3.62 -5.17
CA TRP A 153 -9.94 -4.90 -5.15
C TRP A 153 -8.50 -4.81 -5.63
N SER A 154 -8.16 -3.79 -6.45
CA SER A 154 -6.79 -3.55 -6.92
C SER A 154 -5.88 -3.09 -5.79
N ASP A 155 -6.32 -2.15 -4.98
CA ASP A 155 -5.60 -1.68 -3.81
C ASP A 155 -5.51 -2.78 -2.74
N LEU A 156 -6.54 -3.60 -2.60
CA LEU A 156 -6.54 -4.73 -1.67
C LEU A 156 -5.51 -5.80 -2.06
N TYR A 157 -5.36 -6.09 -3.36
CA TYR A 157 -4.29 -6.95 -3.84
C TYR A 157 -2.91 -6.42 -3.42
N SER A 158 -2.65 -5.16 -3.67
CA SER A 158 -1.36 -4.54 -3.35
C SER A 158 -1.08 -4.60 -1.85
N LEU A 159 -2.08 -4.33 -1.02
CA LEU A 159 -1.94 -4.39 0.44
C LEU A 159 -1.68 -5.84 0.91
N ALA A 160 -2.38 -6.81 0.33
CA ALA A 160 -2.15 -8.23 0.61
C ALA A 160 -0.74 -8.67 0.17
N ALA A 161 -0.25 -8.14 -0.95
CA ALA A 161 1.12 -8.38 -1.42
C ALA A 161 2.16 -7.83 -0.42
N VAL A 162 1.88 -6.68 0.19
CA VAL A 162 2.73 -6.14 1.27
C VAL A 162 2.78 -7.12 2.45
N VAL A 163 1.65 -7.68 2.85
CA VAL A 163 1.61 -8.68 3.95
C VAL A 163 2.37 -9.94 3.57
N HIS A 164 2.19 -10.44 2.35
CA HIS A 164 2.91 -11.61 1.84
C HIS A 164 4.43 -11.40 1.92
N GLY A 165 4.90 -10.29 1.37
CA GLY A 165 6.32 -9.95 1.39
C GLY A 165 6.86 -9.74 2.81
N CYS A 166 6.04 -9.21 3.70
CA CYS A 166 6.40 -9.02 5.11
C CYS A 166 6.67 -10.36 5.79
N LEU A 167 5.80 -11.35 5.61
CA LEU A 167 6.01 -12.67 6.22
C LEU A 167 7.21 -13.40 5.62
N CYS A 168 7.44 -13.24 4.32
CA CYS A 168 8.57 -13.87 3.62
C CYS A 168 9.89 -13.13 3.84
N ASN A 169 9.86 -11.88 4.27
CA ASN A 169 11.00 -10.96 4.25
C ASN A 169 11.64 -10.88 2.86
N ASP A 170 10.80 -10.82 1.84
CA ASP A 170 11.18 -10.79 0.43
C ASP A 170 10.06 -10.15 -0.38
N THR A 171 10.34 -9.77 -1.63
CA THR A 171 9.32 -9.23 -2.52
C THR A 171 8.43 -10.35 -3.06
N PRO A 172 7.10 -10.13 -3.15
CA PRO A 172 6.20 -11.11 -3.77
C PRO A 172 6.49 -11.27 -5.27
N LEU A 173 6.13 -12.40 -5.82
CA LEU A 173 6.25 -12.64 -7.27
C LEU A 173 5.34 -11.67 -8.03
N PRO A 174 5.86 -10.96 -9.06
CA PRO A 174 5.03 -10.07 -9.87
C PRO A 174 3.80 -10.76 -10.48
N ALA A 175 2.67 -10.06 -10.51
CA ALA A 175 1.43 -10.59 -11.06
C ALA A 175 1.57 -11.01 -12.53
N THR A 176 2.38 -10.28 -13.30
CA THR A 176 2.67 -10.63 -14.70
C THR A 176 3.33 -11.98 -14.85
N LEU A 177 4.25 -12.34 -13.96
CA LEU A 177 4.87 -13.66 -13.96
C LEU A 177 3.91 -14.73 -13.44
N ARG A 178 3.11 -14.42 -12.42
CA ARG A 178 2.08 -15.33 -11.90
C ARG A 178 1.05 -15.71 -12.98
N SER A 179 0.70 -14.76 -13.85
CA SER A 179 -0.29 -15.01 -14.91
C SER A 179 0.19 -15.98 -15.98
N ILE A 180 1.50 -16.07 -16.19
CA ILE A 180 2.10 -17.05 -17.13
C ILE A 180 2.13 -18.43 -16.48
N ARG A 181 2.70 -18.50 -15.29
CA ARG A 181 2.73 -19.70 -14.45
C ARG A 181 2.84 -19.26 -12.99
N ASP A 182 1.83 -19.55 -12.20
CA ASP A 182 1.79 -19.10 -10.82
C ASP A 182 2.70 -19.97 -9.94
N ARG A 183 3.91 -19.46 -9.72
CA ARG A 183 4.91 -20.06 -8.84
C ARG A 183 5.03 -19.34 -7.50
N MET A 184 4.15 -18.38 -7.22
CA MET A 184 4.17 -17.70 -5.94
C MET A 184 3.82 -18.72 -4.83
N VAL A 185 4.63 -18.73 -3.78
CA VAL A 185 4.33 -19.60 -2.63
C VAL A 185 2.99 -19.21 -2.05
N PRO A 186 2.03 -20.13 -1.91
CA PRO A 186 0.71 -19.81 -1.34
C PRO A 186 0.85 -19.26 0.07
N PHE A 187 0.06 -18.23 0.37
CA PHE A 187 0.12 -17.55 1.68
C PHE A 187 -0.11 -18.51 2.85
N PRO A 188 -1.04 -19.49 2.80
CA PRO A 188 -1.18 -20.47 3.88
C PRO A 188 0.09 -21.27 4.16
N ARG A 189 0.88 -21.58 3.12
CA ARG A 189 2.16 -22.29 3.28
C ARG A 189 3.19 -21.40 3.97
N ILE A 190 3.22 -20.11 3.60
CA ILE A 190 4.10 -19.13 4.25
C ILE A 190 3.77 -19.03 5.72
N ALA A 191 2.49 -18.91 6.07
CA ALA A 191 2.05 -18.85 7.46
C ALA A 191 2.50 -20.09 8.27
N LYS A 192 2.40 -21.28 7.68
CA LYS A 192 2.89 -22.52 8.31
C LYS A 192 4.42 -22.51 8.49
N THR A 193 5.14 -22.03 7.49
CA THR A 193 6.61 -21.93 7.57
C THR A 193 7.03 -20.97 8.65
N VAL A 194 6.39 -19.82 8.76
CA VAL A 194 6.67 -18.82 9.80
C VAL A 194 6.40 -19.39 11.19
N LYS A 195 5.28 -20.09 11.37
CA LYS A 195 4.97 -20.77 12.63
C LYS A 195 6.06 -21.77 13.01
N ARG A 196 6.50 -22.59 12.06
CA ARG A 196 7.52 -23.61 12.29
C ARG A 196 8.89 -23.00 12.62
N GLN A 197 9.29 -21.94 11.88
CA GLN A 197 10.63 -21.35 12.03
C GLN A 197 10.73 -20.37 13.19
N PHE A 198 9.66 -19.62 13.46
CA PHE A 198 9.69 -18.50 14.40
C PHE A 198 8.69 -18.61 15.55
N GLY A 199 7.76 -19.59 15.48
CA GLY A 199 6.71 -19.71 16.47
C GLY A 199 5.63 -18.64 16.42
N VAL A 200 5.57 -17.87 15.34
CA VAL A 200 4.55 -16.81 15.15
C VAL A 200 3.36 -17.40 14.43
N GLU A 201 2.19 -17.29 15.05
CA GLU A 201 0.95 -17.85 14.51
C GLU A 201 0.05 -16.75 13.94
N TYR A 202 -0.64 -17.10 12.86
CA TYR A 202 -1.65 -16.25 12.24
C TYR A 202 -2.99 -16.98 12.23
N SER A 203 -4.07 -16.27 12.55
CA SER A 203 -5.39 -16.86 12.63
C SER A 203 -5.87 -17.36 11.26
N PRO A 204 -6.72 -18.39 11.22
CA PRO A 204 -7.27 -18.89 9.96
C PRO A 204 -8.02 -17.84 9.15
N ALA A 205 -8.77 -16.95 9.81
CA ALA A 205 -9.51 -15.88 9.14
C ALA A 205 -8.56 -14.87 8.48
N PHE A 206 -7.49 -14.48 9.16
CA PHE A 206 -6.46 -13.58 8.61
C PHE A 206 -5.79 -14.23 7.39
N VAL A 207 -5.35 -15.46 7.51
CA VAL A 207 -4.69 -16.20 6.42
C VAL A 207 -5.62 -16.33 5.22
N ALA A 208 -6.87 -16.72 5.43
CA ALA A 208 -7.85 -16.90 4.35
C ALA A 208 -8.16 -15.57 3.64
N ALA A 209 -8.32 -14.47 4.38
CA ALA A 209 -8.63 -13.17 3.81
C ALA A 209 -7.47 -12.63 2.95
N VAL A 210 -6.23 -12.73 3.44
CA VAL A 210 -5.05 -12.32 2.66
C VAL A 210 -4.87 -13.19 1.43
N THR A 211 -5.07 -14.50 1.56
CA THR A 211 -5.02 -15.44 0.44
C THR A 211 -6.01 -15.06 -0.67
N GLN A 212 -7.26 -14.75 -0.29
CA GLN A 212 -8.29 -14.34 -1.23
C GLN A 212 -7.92 -13.02 -1.93
N ALA A 213 -7.42 -12.04 -1.18
CA ALA A 213 -7.02 -10.75 -1.74
C ALA A 213 -5.85 -10.87 -2.73
N LEU A 214 -5.03 -11.92 -2.62
CA LEU A 214 -3.92 -12.22 -3.53
C LEU A 214 -4.35 -12.98 -4.79
N SER A 215 -5.64 -13.25 -4.98
CA SER A 215 -6.14 -13.90 -6.20
C SER A 215 -5.75 -13.08 -7.43
N LEU A 216 -5.30 -13.78 -8.50
CA LEU A 216 -4.91 -13.09 -9.74
C LEU A 216 -6.09 -12.39 -10.39
N ARG A 217 -7.26 -13.04 -10.41
CA ARG A 217 -8.46 -12.48 -11.01
C ARG A 217 -9.11 -11.48 -10.05
N PRO A 218 -9.40 -10.25 -10.53
CA PRO A 218 -10.06 -9.25 -9.70
C PRO A 218 -11.37 -9.73 -9.06
N ASP A 219 -12.17 -10.50 -9.80
CA ASP A 219 -13.48 -10.97 -9.34
C ASP A 219 -13.40 -11.95 -8.17
N ASP A 220 -12.25 -12.61 -7.98
CA ASP A 220 -12.05 -13.60 -6.92
C ASP A 220 -11.62 -12.95 -5.60
N ARG A 221 -11.31 -11.65 -5.62
CA ARG A 221 -10.84 -10.91 -4.44
C ARG A 221 -12.02 -10.33 -3.64
N PRO A 222 -11.80 -9.92 -2.37
CA PRO A 222 -12.78 -9.08 -1.69
C PRO A 222 -13.04 -7.82 -2.54
N GLN A 223 -14.32 -7.45 -2.72
CA GLN A 223 -14.70 -6.39 -3.66
C GLN A 223 -14.70 -5.00 -3.04
N SER A 224 -14.58 -4.93 -1.72
CA SER A 224 -14.60 -3.67 -0.98
C SER A 224 -13.74 -3.76 0.27
N ILE A 225 -13.42 -2.59 0.84
CA ILE A 225 -12.75 -2.50 2.15
C ILE A 225 -13.55 -3.27 3.21
N ASP A 226 -14.86 -3.06 3.25
CA ASP A 226 -15.73 -3.72 4.23
C ASP A 226 -15.72 -5.25 4.06
N ALA A 227 -15.75 -5.74 2.83
CA ALA A 227 -15.68 -7.18 2.57
C ALA A 227 -14.34 -7.76 3.07
N PHE A 228 -13.24 -7.05 2.89
CA PHE A 228 -11.93 -7.48 3.36
C PHE A 228 -11.83 -7.48 4.88
N LEU A 229 -12.29 -6.41 5.52
CA LEU A 229 -12.34 -6.32 6.99
C LEU A 229 -13.19 -7.43 7.58
N GLN A 230 -14.34 -7.70 6.99
CA GLN A 230 -15.25 -8.76 7.43
C GLN A 230 -14.61 -10.14 7.27
N ALA A 231 -13.93 -10.39 6.16
CA ALA A 231 -13.21 -11.64 5.92
C ALA A 231 -12.11 -11.88 6.97
N MET A 232 -11.42 -10.82 7.40
CA MET A 232 -10.41 -10.89 8.45
C MET A 232 -11.01 -10.94 9.88
N GLU A 233 -12.33 -10.87 10.00
CA GLU A 233 -13.02 -10.74 11.29
C GLU A 233 -12.56 -9.48 12.06
N MET A 234 -12.30 -8.40 11.34
CA MET A 234 -11.90 -7.11 11.90
C MET A 234 -13.07 -6.11 11.80
N VAL A 235 -14.07 -6.32 12.66
CA VAL A 235 -15.33 -5.56 12.64
C VAL A 235 -15.26 -4.27 13.46
N SER A 236 -14.23 -4.10 14.28
CA SER A 236 -14.00 -2.91 15.09
C SER A 236 -12.51 -2.64 15.18
N ALA A 237 -12.15 -1.43 15.62
CA ALA A 237 -10.76 -1.03 15.76
C ALA A 237 -10.01 -2.01 16.68
N PRO A 238 -8.79 -2.43 16.30
CA PRO A 238 -7.97 -3.31 17.13
C PRO A 238 -7.68 -2.67 18.48
N GLU A 239 -7.61 -3.51 19.52
CA GLU A 239 -7.23 -3.05 20.85
C GLU A 239 -5.85 -2.39 20.82
N GLY A 240 -5.73 -1.22 21.46
CA GLY A 240 -4.48 -0.48 21.53
C GLY A 240 -4.14 0.34 20.30
N ILE A 241 -5.06 0.50 19.35
CA ILE A 241 -4.81 1.26 18.13
C ILE A 241 -4.48 2.74 18.40
N ASP A 242 -5.14 3.35 19.36
CA ASP A 242 -4.95 4.77 19.66
C ASP A 242 -3.56 5.08 20.26
N GLY A 243 -2.94 4.10 20.91
CA GLY A 243 -1.60 4.21 21.45
C GLY A 243 -0.55 3.44 20.66
N PHE A 244 -0.81 3.18 19.38
CA PHE A 244 0.08 2.38 18.56
C PHE A 244 1.48 3.00 18.48
N ASP A 245 2.46 2.25 19.00
CA ASP A 245 3.89 2.55 18.90
C ASP A 245 4.54 1.35 18.21
N PHE A 246 4.91 1.51 16.95
CA PHE A 246 5.32 0.37 16.12
C PHE A 246 6.58 -0.33 16.64
N ARG A 247 7.47 0.39 17.32
CA ARG A 247 8.66 -0.22 17.93
C ARG A 247 8.34 -0.90 19.25
N ALA A 248 7.66 -0.20 20.14
CA ALA A 248 7.31 -0.72 21.46
C ALA A 248 6.40 -1.93 21.36
N ASP A 249 5.42 -1.89 20.45
CA ASP A 249 4.46 -3.00 20.25
C ASP A 249 5.14 -4.27 19.70
N LEU A 250 6.30 -4.14 19.04
CA LEU A 250 7.09 -5.28 18.59
C LEU A 250 7.93 -5.89 19.72
N GLY A 251 8.26 -5.11 20.75
CA GLY A 251 9.09 -5.59 21.85
C GLY A 251 10.45 -6.12 21.38
N ASP A 252 10.79 -7.33 21.78
CA ASP A 252 12.08 -7.98 21.44
C ASP A 252 12.26 -8.29 19.96
N ILE A 253 11.19 -8.25 19.17
CA ILE A 253 11.30 -8.43 17.71
C ILE A 253 12.02 -7.25 17.08
N TRP A 254 11.87 -6.06 17.63
CA TRP A 254 12.55 -4.86 17.13
C TRP A 254 14.04 -4.89 17.44
N VAL A 255 14.85 -4.62 16.42
CA VAL A 255 16.31 -4.51 16.55
C VAL A 255 16.69 -3.09 16.13
N GLU A 256 17.31 -2.35 17.07
CA GLU A 256 17.78 -1.01 16.73
C GLU A 256 18.84 -1.08 15.62
N PRO A 257 18.79 -0.17 14.63
CA PRO A 257 19.82 -0.09 13.62
C PRO A 257 21.19 0.18 14.25
N ALA A 258 22.25 -0.40 13.69
CA ALA A 258 23.61 -0.08 14.08
C ALA A 258 23.92 1.38 13.69
N ASP A 259 24.62 2.12 14.61
CA ASP A 259 25.08 3.49 14.38
C ASP A 259 26.09 3.58 13.24
#